data_3bd2b11add95a8a4e383c61ea6a43491
#
_entry.id   3bd2b11add95a8a4e383c61ea6a43491
#
_cell.length_a   1.000
_cell.length_b   1.000
_cell.length_c   1.000
_cell.angle_alpha   90.00
_cell.angle_beta   90.00
_cell.angle_gamma   90.00
#
_symmetry.space_group_name_H-M   'P 1'
#
loop_
_entity.id
_entity.type
_entity.pdbx_description
1 polymer ?
#
loop_
_entity_poly.entity_id
_entity_poly.type
_entity_poly.pdbx_seq_one_letter_code
_entity_poly.pdbx_strand_id
1 'polypeptide(L)'
;MSWRGSAGGIKAAKLGHDVIMTPNSHFYFDYYQSPDADAEPFGIGGCVTIDKVYSFDPMADLTPGQQAHILGVQANLWTEYIASDDHLEYMLLPRLAALSEVQWCQPGVKDWVRFRDGFRMDRIYSQMGYVFAKHIFGIKGSYAVDPQKGAVVMTLTTQGDVPIHYTLDGSEPTAASPRYTGPVEIGKSARFRATALREGGENASYSREFAFSKSTGRPAVLNTKPNDSYTFEGASLLVDGYHSRPVFTSGAWLGYLDEPLDVTIDMGGEQSYRSVELETLAEKGDWIFPPSSVTVWVSDNGTDFTEVASVAVPEAKAGDADGIGRYRMQFPETSARYLKVVAQNAAAIPAWHPGAGSKGFLFVDEIVVE
;
A
#
# COMPACT_ATOMS: atom_id res chain seq x y z
N MET A 1 -20.59 -9.19 21.56
CA MET A 1 -19.26 -8.94 20.95
C MET A 1 -19.44 -8.53 19.50
N SER A 2 -18.79 -7.45 19.06
CA SER A 2 -18.90 -6.91 17.70
C SER A 2 -17.59 -7.14 16.94
N TRP A 3 -17.51 -8.22 16.15
CA TRP A 3 -16.29 -8.63 15.47
C TRP A 3 -16.24 -8.27 13.97
N ARG A 4 -17.39 -8.14 13.29
CA ARG A 4 -17.49 -7.69 11.91
C ARG A 4 -17.49 -6.15 11.79
N GLY A 5 -16.49 -5.49 12.41
CA GLY A 5 -16.43 -4.03 12.50
C GLY A 5 -17.20 -3.49 13.71
N SER A 6 -17.26 -2.14 13.81
CA SER A 6 -17.84 -1.43 14.96
C SER A 6 -19.36 -1.21 14.87
N ALA A 7 -19.92 -1.21 13.64
CA ALA A 7 -21.30 -0.80 13.38
C ALA A 7 -22.35 -1.60 14.20
N GLY A 8 -22.14 -2.92 14.31
CA GLY A 8 -23.03 -3.79 15.11
C GLY A 8 -23.02 -3.46 16.60
N GLY A 9 -21.82 -3.17 17.14
CA GLY A 9 -21.67 -2.76 18.55
C GLY A 9 -22.27 -1.39 18.81
N ILE A 10 -22.02 -0.41 17.93
CA ILE A 10 -22.62 0.92 18.01
C ILE A 10 -24.15 0.82 18.03
N LYS A 11 -24.72 0.01 17.12
CA LYS A 11 -26.17 -0.20 17.06
C LYS A 11 -26.70 -0.84 18.36
N ALA A 12 -26.01 -1.83 18.90
CA ALA A 12 -26.41 -2.49 20.15
C ALA A 12 -26.38 -1.52 21.34
N ALA A 13 -25.30 -0.72 21.48
CA ALA A 13 -25.18 0.29 22.52
C ALA A 13 -26.29 1.36 22.43
N LYS A 14 -26.64 1.80 21.22
CA LYS A 14 -27.77 2.71 20.96
C LYS A 14 -29.12 2.13 21.37
N LEU A 15 -29.26 0.80 21.41
CA LEU A 15 -30.45 0.09 21.86
C LEU A 15 -30.42 -0.28 23.36
N GLY A 16 -29.39 0.16 24.12
CA GLY A 16 -29.24 -0.09 25.54
C GLY A 16 -28.68 -1.47 25.88
N HIS A 17 -27.98 -2.12 24.99
CA HIS A 17 -27.31 -3.40 25.24
C HIS A 17 -25.83 -3.20 25.54
N ASP A 18 -25.29 -3.95 26.49
CA ASP A 18 -23.86 -3.96 26.79
C ASP A 18 -23.05 -4.62 25.68
N VAL A 19 -21.89 -4.01 25.36
CA VAL A 19 -21.07 -4.37 24.21
C VAL A 19 -19.60 -4.48 24.59
N ILE A 20 -18.94 -5.53 24.10
CA ILE A 20 -17.48 -5.61 23.98
C ILE A 20 -17.13 -5.42 22.49
N MET A 21 -16.30 -4.42 22.19
CA MET A 21 -15.84 -4.16 20.82
C MET A 21 -14.65 -5.04 20.48
N THR A 22 -14.78 -5.83 19.42
CA THR A 22 -13.73 -6.78 18.97
C THR A 22 -13.55 -6.74 17.45
N PRO A 23 -13.57 -5.55 16.78
CA PRO A 23 -13.57 -5.51 15.33
C PRO A 23 -12.29 -6.15 14.76
N ASN A 24 -12.46 -7.06 13.80
CA ASN A 24 -11.35 -7.75 13.15
C ASN A 24 -10.34 -6.81 12.49
N SER A 25 -10.82 -5.66 12.02
CA SER A 25 -9.97 -4.61 11.42
C SER A 25 -8.94 -3.99 12.38
N HIS A 26 -9.10 -4.18 13.71
CA HIS A 26 -8.23 -3.59 14.74
C HIS A 26 -7.71 -4.59 15.77
N PHE A 27 -8.43 -5.69 16.01
CA PHE A 27 -8.18 -6.55 17.17
C PHE A 27 -8.06 -8.05 16.84
N TYR A 28 -7.92 -8.42 15.56
CA TYR A 28 -7.53 -9.78 15.19
C TYR A 28 -6.01 -9.86 15.12
N PHE A 29 -5.41 -10.43 16.15
CA PHE A 29 -3.95 -10.51 16.30
C PHE A 29 -3.34 -11.73 15.62
N ASP A 30 -4.14 -12.54 14.99
CA ASP A 30 -3.74 -13.54 13.99
C ASP A 30 -3.45 -12.93 12.60
N TYR A 31 -3.79 -11.64 12.37
CA TYR A 31 -3.42 -10.90 11.18
C TYR A 31 -1.97 -10.38 11.28
N TYR A 32 -1.32 -10.21 10.12
CA TYR A 32 0.04 -9.67 10.04
C TYR A 32 0.20 -8.31 10.74
N GLN A 33 1.40 -8.04 11.23
CA GLN A 33 1.71 -6.79 11.92
C GLN A 33 2.27 -5.70 10.99
N SER A 34 2.62 -6.09 9.75
CA SER A 34 3.02 -5.17 8.70
C SER A 34 2.32 -5.50 7.38
N PRO A 35 2.26 -4.55 6.43
CA PRO A 35 1.75 -4.82 5.09
C PRO A 35 2.71 -5.67 4.23
N ASP A 36 3.96 -5.86 4.65
CA ASP A 36 4.94 -6.71 3.97
C ASP A 36 4.79 -8.16 4.45
N ALA A 37 3.90 -8.90 3.79
CA ALA A 37 3.60 -10.29 4.16
C ALA A 37 4.82 -11.21 4.07
N ASP A 38 5.80 -10.91 3.20
CA ASP A 38 7.03 -11.70 3.07
C ASP A 38 7.98 -11.55 4.26
N ALA A 39 7.82 -10.45 5.03
CA ALA A 39 8.58 -10.20 6.24
C ALA A 39 7.88 -10.71 7.51
N GLU A 40 6.67 -11.25 7.38
CA GLU A 40 5.87 -11.77 8.49
C GLU A 40 6.00 -13.30 8.59
N PRO A 41 5.83 -13.87 9.80
CA PRO A 41 5.60 -15.31 9.94
C PRO A 41 4.35 -15.74 9.15
N PHE A 42 4.31 -17.00 8.71
CA PHE A 42 3.17 -17.53 7.99
C PHE A 42 1.87 -17.38 8.81
N GLY A 43 0.82 -16.82 8.19
CA GLY A 43 -0.45 -16.50 8.85
C GLY A 43 -1.62 -16.51 7.87
N ILE A 44 -2.81 -16.20 8.40
CA ILE A 44 -4.06 -16.18 7.61
C ILE A 44 -4.12 -15.03 6.58
N GLY A 45 -3.21 -14.06 6.69
CA GLY A 45 -3.30 -12.81 5.93
C GLY A 45 -3.97 -11.69 6.72
N GLY A 46 -4.44 -10.66 6.03
CA GLY A 46 -4.90 -9.42 6.67
C GLY A 46 -3.74 -8.62 7.27
N CYS A 47 -4.00 -7.41 7.73
CA CYS A 47 -2.97 -6.58 8.37
C CYS A 47 -3.57 -5.71 9.48
N VAL A 48 -3.05 -5.87 10.70
CA VAL A 48 -3.40 -5.07 11.88
C VAL A 48 -2.10 -4.60 12.53
N THR A 49 -1.66 -3.40 12.16
CA THR A 49 -0.45 -2.79 12.71
C THR A 49 -0.68 -2.25 14.13
N ILE A 50 0.39 -2.01 14.89
CA ILE A 50 0.30 -1.49 16.25
C ILE A 50 -0.36 -0.10 16.33
N ASP A 51 -0.12 0.76 15.36
CA ASP A 51 -0.77 2.06 15.24
C ASP A 51 -2.25 1.94 14.90
N LYS A 52 -2.63 0.92 14.12
CA LYS A 52 -4.03 0.59 13.85
C LYS A 52 -4.76 0.18 15.12
N VAL A 53 -4.17 -0.68 15.93
CA VAL A 53 -4.71 -1.04 17.27
C VAL A 53 -4.90 0.19 18.13
N TYR A 54 -3.84 1.02 18.24
CA TYR A 54 -3.85 2.23 19.08
C TYR A 54 -4.89 3.26 18.62
N SER A 55 -5.17 3.37 17.33
CA SER A 55 -6.09 4.36 16.76
C SER A 55 -7.55 4.13 17.14
N PHE A 56 -7.92 2.93 17.58
CA PHE A 56 -9.31 2.59 17.83
C PHE A 56 -9.93 3.42 18.95
N ASP A 57 -11.09 4.02 18.68
CA ASP A 57 -11.94 4.67 19.66
C ASP A 57 -13.24 3.86 19.86
N PRO A 58 -13.36 3.15 20.98
CA PRO A 58 -14.57 2.34 21.26
C PRO A 58 -15.82 3.18 21.53
N MET A 59 -15.66 4.48 21.81
CA MET A 59 -16.74 5.41 22.17
C MET A 59 -17.22 6.25 20.98
N ALA A 60 -16.60 6.13 19.81
CA ALA A 60 -16.94 6.91 18.62
C ALA A 60 -18.43 6.76 18.25
N ASP A 61 -19.05 7.84 17.78
CA ASP A 61 -20.44 7.89 17.30
C ASP A 61 -21.51 7.56 18.38
N LEU A 62 -21.16 7.65 19.66
CA LEU A 62 -22.03 7.39 20.80
C LEU A 62 -22.18 8.61 21.70
N THR A 63 -23.41 8.85 22.19
CA THR A 63 -23.66 9.83 23.26
C THR A 63 -23.14 9.33 24.62
N PRO A 64 -22.89 10.20 25.60
CA PRO A 64 -22.41 9.79 26.92
C PRO A 64 -23.27 8.70 27.59
N GLY A 65 -24.60 8.74 27.45
CA GLY A 65 -25.47 7.69 27.96
C GLY A 65 -25.33 6.34 27.26
N GLN A 66 -25.02 6.37 25.94
CA GLN A 66 -24.80 5.16 25.15
C GLN A 66 -23.40 4.59 25.36
N GLN A 67 -22.41 5.44 25.63
CA GLN A 67 -21.05 5.04 25.98
C GLN A 67 -20.99 4.16 27.24
N ALA A 68 -21.92 4.36 28.18
CA ALA A 68 -22.04 3.55 29.40
C ALA A 68 -22.27 2.05 29.10
N HIS A 69 -22.76 1.72 27.91
CA HIS A 69 -22.95 0.34 27.46
C HIS A 69 -21.70 -0.28 26.82
N ILE A 70 -20.63 0.48 26.63
CA ILE A 70 -19.36 -0.07 26.13
C ILE A 70 -18.55 -0.59 27.32
N LEU A 71 -18.55 -1.90 27.52
CA LEU A 71 -17.82 -2.55 28.61
C LEU A 71 -16.31 -2.55 28.37
N GLY A 72 -15.87 -2.41 27.12
CA GLY A 72 -14.47 -2.36 26.74
C GLY A 72 -14.18 -2.94 25.35
N VAL A 73 -12.92 -3.24 25.12
CA VAL A 73 -12.40 -3.85 23.90
C VAL A 73 -11.73 -5.18 24.21
N GLN A 74 -11.67 -6.06 23.21
CA GLN A 74 -11.01 -7.36 23.30
C GLN A 74 -10.29 -7.66 21.99
N ALA A 75 -9.05 -8.16 22.07
CA ALA A 75 -8.37 -8.76 20.93
C ALA A 75 -8.64 -10.27 20.88
N ASN A 76 -8.61 -10.81 19.68
CA ASN A 76 -8.68 -12.24 19.39
C ASN A 76 -7.36 -12.66 18.73
N LEU A 77 -6.83 -13.81 19.15
CA LEU A 77 -5.68 -14.46 18.55
C LEU A 77 -6.07 -15.90 18.20
N TRP A 78 -6.43 -16.11 16.96
CA TRP A 78 -6.81 -17.42 16.44
C TRP A 78 -5.54 -18.18 16.08
N THR A 79 -5.46 -19.45 16.43
CA THR A 79 -4.18 -20.18 16.40
C THR A 79 -4.07 -21.21 15.28
N GLU A 80 -4.94 -21.18 14.27
CA GLU A 80 -4.95 -22.12 13.15
C GLU A 80 -3.61 -22.15 12.40
N TYR A 81 -2.92 -21.00 12.36
CA TYR A 81 -1.64 -20.82 11.66
C TYR A 81 -0.47 -20.57 12.61
N ILE A 82 -0.69 -20.58 13.92
CA ILE A 82 0.34 -20.32 14.93
C ILE A 82 0.88 -21.66 15.44
N ALA A 83 2.12 -21.99 15.07
CA ALA A 83 2.72 -23.30 15.27
C ALA A 83 3.62 -23.41 16.52
N SER A 84 4.00 -22.30 17.16
CA SER A 84 4.92 -22.27 18.30
C SER A 84 4.65 -21.12 19.26
N ASP A 85 5.21 -21.19 20.47
CA ASP A 85 5.11 -20.14 21.47
C ASP A 85 5.79 -18.85 20.97
N ASP A 86 6.96 -18.94 20.33
CA ASP A 86 7.65 -17.81 19.72
C ASP A 86 6.77 -17.10 18.68
N HIS A 87 6.04 -17.87 17.87
CA HIS A 87 5.12 -17.31 16.87
C HIS A 87 3.94 -16.63 17.57
N LEU A 88 3.39 -17.22 18.63
CA LEU A 88 2.32 -16.63 19.42
C LEU A 88 2.76 -15.30 20.05
N GLU A 89 3.93 -15.27 20.66
CA GLU A 89 4.52 -14.07 21.26
C GLU A 89 4.72 -12.97 20.21
N TYR A 90 5.31 -13.32 19.05
CA TYR A 90 5.46 -12.41 17.93
C TYR A 90 4.12 -11.79 17.52
N MET A 91 3.09 -12.59 17.36
CA MET A 91 1.77 -12.11 16.92
C MET A 91 1.07 -11.24 17.98
N LEU A 92 1.31 -11.46 19.27
CA LEU A 92 0.77 -10.65 20.36
C LEU A 92 1.52 -9.34 20.56
N LEU A 93 2.86 -9.41 20.54
CA LEU A 93 3.72 -8.32 21.00
C LEU A 93 4.27 -7.54 19.78
N PRO A 94 4.29 -6.20 19.83
CA PRO A 94 3.92 -5.32 20.94
C PRO A 94 2.46 -4.82 20.90
N ARG A 95 1.59 -5.34 20.04
CA ARG A 95 0.18 -4.89 19.89
C ARG A 95 -0.60 -4.95 21.21
N LEU A 96 -0.26 -5.89 22.09
CA LEU A 96 -0.89 -5.98 23.41
C LEU A 96 -0.68 -4.72 24.27
N ALA A 97 0.48 -4.05 24.14
CA ALA A 97 0.72 -2.77 24.82
C ALA A 97 -0.18 -1.66 24.26
N ALA A 98 -0.39 -1.60 22.94
CA ALA A 98 -1.32 -0.66 22.34
C ALA A 98 -2.79 -0.94 22.74
N LEU A 99 -3.17 -2.22 22.79
CA LEU A 99 -4.49 -2.62 23.31
C LEU A 99 -4.70 -2.17 24.75
N SER A 100 -3.68 -2.31 25.61
CA SER A 100 -3.74 -1.86 27.01
C SER A 100 -4.00 -0.35 27.10
N GLU A 101 -3.35 0.46 26.26
CA GLU A 101 -3.63 1.91 26.21
C GLU A 101 -5.08 2.19 25.79
N VAL A 102 -5.62 1.46 24.81
CA VAL A 102 -7.04 1.60 24.39
C VAL A 102 -7.99 1.22 25.51
N GLN A 103 -7.64 0.23 26.34
CA GLN A 103 -8.47 -0.24 27.45
C GLN A 103 -8.45 0.69 28.67
N TRP A 104 -7.29 1.28 28.98
CA TRP A 104 -7.07 2.01 30.23
C TRP A 104 -7.13 3.54 30.07
N CYS A 105 -6.93 4.05 28.85
CA CYS A 105 -6.95 5.48 28.58
C CYS A 105 -8.29 5.92 28.01
N GLN A 106 -8.78 7.08 28.43
CA GLN A 106 -9.88 7.73 27.74
C GLN A 106 -9.46 8.12 26.32
N PRO A 107 -10.33 7.99 25.31
CA PRO A 107 -9.97 8.29 23.91
C PRO A 107 -9.33 9.66 23.71
N GLY A 108 -9.84 10.71 24.39
CA GLY A 108 -9.37 12.08 24.27
C GLY A 108 -7.99 12.38 24.89
N VAL A 109 -7.40 11.44 25.64
CA VAL A 109 -6.03 11.60 26.21
C VAL A 109 -4.99 10.70 25.55
N LYS A 110 -5.40 9.88 24.60
CA LYS A 110 -4.47 9.07 23.82
C LYS A 110 -3.62 9.96 22.92
N ASP A 111 -2.33 9.71 22.86
CA ASP A 111 -1.36 10.41 22.04
C ASP A 111 -0.40 9.38 21.45
N TRP A 112 -0.55 9.14 20.15
CA TRP A 112 0.26 8.15 19.42
C TRP A 112 1.75 8.49 19.43
N VAL A 113 2.10 9.78 19.27
CA VAL A 113 3.52 10.19 19.22
C VAL A 113 4.17 9.93 20.59
N ARG A 114 3.48 10.32 21.68
CA ARG A 114 3.94 10.04 23.05
C ARG A 114 4.06 8.54 23.30
N PHE A 115 3.05 7.74 22.91
CA PHE A 115 3.10 6.28 23.06
C PHE A 115 4.26 5.68 22.28
N ARG A 116 4.37 6.00 20.99
CA ARG A 116 5.42 5.50 20.10
C ARG A 116 6.82 5.86 20.62
N ASP A 117 7.05 7.13 20.92
CA ASP A 117 8.38 7.64 21.30
C ASP A 117 8.74 7.28 22.74
N GLY A 118 7.73 7.11 23.62
CA GLY A 118 7.87 6.64 24.99
C GLY A 118 7.91 5.11 25.15
N PHE A 119 7.72 4.36 24.08
CA PHE A 119 7.65 2.88 24.16
C PHE A 119 8.99 2.30 24.64
N ARG A 120 8.97 1.50 25.69
CA ARG A 120 10.15 0.88 26.33
C ARG A 120 9.92 -0.60 26.67
N MET A 121 8.80 -1.16 26.22
CA MET A 121 8.47 -2.58 26.48
C MET A 121 9.42 -3.54 25.77
N ASP A 122 10.09 -3.09 24.69
CA ASP A 122 11.14 -3.83 23.99
C ASP A 122 12.24 -4.33 24.95
N ARG A 123 12.65 -3.49 25.89
CA ARG A 123 13.65 -3.85 26.91
C ARG A 123 13.12 -4.95 27.83
N ILE A 124 11.87 -4.84 28.25
CA ILE A 124 11.22 -5.83 29.11
C ILE A 124 11.08 -7.14 28.36
N TYR A 125 10.56 -7.10 27.12
CA TYR A 125 10.39 -8.30 26.28
C TYR A 125 11.75 -9.00 26.05
N SER A 126 12.79 -8.23 25.71
CA SER A 126 14.14 -8.79 25.52
C SER A 126 14.72 -9.38 26.79
N GLN A 127 14.55 -8.73 27.97
CA GLN A 127 15.00 -9.24 29.25
C GLN A 127 14.28 -10.53 29.68
N MET A 128 13.01 -10.66 29.30
CA MET A 128 12.20 -11.86 29.58
C MET A 128 12.39 -12.94 28.52
N GLY A 129 13.12 -12.67 27.43
CA GLY A 129 13.34 -13.62 26.34
C GLY A 129 12.16 -13.77 25.40
N TYR A 130 11.17 -12.86 25.42
CA TYR A 130 10.03 -12.91 24.50
C TYR A 130 10.41 -12.52 23.07
N VAL A 131 9.80 -13.20 22.13
CA VAL A 131 9.83 -12.85 20.70
C VAL A 131 8.75 -11.79 20.44
N PHE A 132 9.08 -10.71 19.73
CA PHE A 132 8.14 -9.64 19.44
C PHE A 132 8.43 -8.97 18.10
N ALA A 133 7.40 -8.44 17.46
CA ALA A 133 7.53 -7.68 16.22
C ALA A 133 8.18 -6.31 16.48
N LYS A 134 9.15 -5.95 15.62
CA LYS A 134 9.94 -4.72 15.77
C LYS A 134 9.47 -3.56 14.89
N HIS A 135 8.32 -3.69 14.26
CA HIS A 135 7.78 -2.70 13.29
C HIS A 135 7.59 -1.29 13.88
N ILE A 136 7.30 -1.18 15.20
CA ILE A 136 7.21 0.12 15.87
C ILE A 136 8.52 0.91 15.81
N PHE A 137 9.66 0.21 15.74
CA PHE A 137 10.99 0.80 15.63
C PHE A 137 11.43 1.03 14.19
N GLY A 138 10.64 0.54 13.22
CA GLY A 138 10.93 0.62 11.81
C GLY A 138 10.99 2.05 11.29
N ILE A 139 11.60 2.20 10.12
CA ILE A 139 11.46 3.42 9.32
C ILE A 139 10.19 3.26 8.50
N LYS A 140 9.25 4.20 8.65
CA LYS A 140 8.11 4.34 7.75
C LYS A 140 8.50 5.31 6.64
N GLY A 141 8.45 4.84 5.38
CA GLY A 141 8.70 5.63 4.20
C GLY A 141 7.41 5.83 3.42
N SER A 142 7.13 7.06 3.01
CA SER A 142 6.11 7.40 2.03
C SER A 142 6.75 8.27 0.95
N TYR A 143 6.17 8.27 -0.24
CA TYR A 143 6.65 9.10 -1.34
C TYR A 143 5.46 9.68 -2.11
N ALA A 144 5.73 10.77 -2.80
CA ALA A 144 4.77 11.42 -3.67
C ALA A 144 5.47 11.93 -4.94
N VAL A 145 4.75 11.94 -6.04
CA VAL A 145 5.22 12.57 -7.28
C VAL A 145 5.12 14.09 -7.15
N ASP A 146 6.20 14.81 -7.51
CA ASP A 146 6.20 16.25 -7.71
C ASP A 146 6.27 16.58 -9.21
N PRO A 147 5.12 16.81 -9.87
CA PRO A 147 5.07 17.03 -11.31
C PRO A 147 5.73 18.33 -11.76
N GLN A 148 5.89 19.31 -10.86
CA GLN A 148 6.56 20.58 -11.18
C GLN A 148 8.07 20.40 -11.33
N LYS A 149 8.62 19.43 -10.61
CA LYS A 149 10.05 19.09 -10.64
C LYS A 149 10.37 17.88 -11.52
N GLY A 150 9.37 17.09 -11.90
CA GLY A 150 9.58 15.81 -12.57
C GLY A 150 10.34 14.84 -11.65
N ALA A 151 9.99 14.79 -10.38
CA ALA A 151 10.71 14.08 -9.34
C ALA A 151 9.75 13.30 -8.43
N VAL A 152 10.30 12.33 -7.70
CA VAL A 152 9.64 11.67 -6.57
C VAL A 152 10.23 12.23 -5.28
N VAL A 153 9.39 12.55 -4.32
CA VAL A 153 9.79 13.11 -3.02
C VAL A 153 9.56 12.08 -1.94
N MET A 154 10.64 11.56 -1.34
CA MET A 154 10.62 10.55 -0.29
C MET A 154 10.57 11.21 1.09
N THR A 155 9.60 10.81 1.91
CA THR A 155 9.47 11.23 3.32
C THR A 155 9.67 10.04 4.24
N LEU A 156 10.50 10.20 5.26
CA LEU A 156 10.79 9.16 6.25
C LEU A 156 10.41 9.59 7.65
N THR A 157 9.91 8.65 8.43
CA THR A 157 9.68 8.79 9.87
C THR A 157 10.15 7.55 10.60
N THR A 158 10.58 7.71 11.85
CA THR A 158 10.89 6.58 12.76
C THR A 158 10.50 6.94 14.18
N GLN A 159 10.59 6.00 15.10
CA GLN A 159 10.33 6.23 16.50
C GLN A 159 11.42 7.13 17.13
N GLY A 160 11.01 8.18 17.82
CA GLY A 160 11.89 9.11 18.52
C GLY A 160 12.77 9.95 17.60
N ASP A 161 13.75 10.65 18.18
CA ASP A 161 14.73 11.49 17.46
C ASP A 161 15.94 10.68 16.99
N VAL A 162 15.72 9.46 16.51
CA VAL A 162 16.81 8.61 16.04
C VAL A 162 17.31 9.14 14.70
N PRO A 163 18.63 9.37 14.53
CA PRO A 163 19.19 9.80 13.26
C PRO A 163 18.93 8.77 12.17
N ILE A 164 18.32 9.20 11.07
CA ILE A 164 18.21 8.40 9.86
C ILE A 164 19.29 8.87 8.89
N HIS A 165 20.06 7.91 8.37
CA HIS A 165 21.02 8.13 7.29
C HIS A 165 20.52 7.41 6.03
N TYR A 166 20.83 7.95 4.84
CA TYR A 166 20.34 7.37 3.59
C TYR A 166 21.38 7.39 2.47
N THR A 167 21.13 6.57 1.45
CA THR A 167 21.88 6.53 0.18
C THR A 167 20.90 6.44 -0.98
N LEU A 168 21.32 6.82 -2.20
CA LEU A 168 20.54 6.75 -3.43
C LEU A 168 21.07 5.73 -4.43
N ASP A 169 22.22 5.13 -4.15
CA ASP A 169 22.95 4.19 -5.02
C ASP A 169 22.79 2.72 -4.58
N GLY A 170 22.00 2.48 -3.51
CA GLY A 170 21.77 1.15 -2.95
C GLY A 170 22.86 0.66 -1.99
N SER A 171 23.90 1.45 -1.75
CA SER A 171 24.88 1.12 -0.71
C SER A 171 24.26 1.17 0.69
N GLU A 172 24.79 0.39 1.64
CA GLU A 172 24.30 0.38 3.02
C GLU A 172 24.61 1.72 3.70
N PRO A 173 23.58 2.45 4.23
CA PRO A 173 23.83 3.70 4.94
C PRO A 173 24.60 3.50 6.23
N THR A 174 25.56 4.40 6.50
CA THR A 174 26.37 4.45 7.72
C THR A 174 26.25 5.83 8.37
N ALA A 175 26.86 6.02 9.53
CA ALA A 175 26.94 7.33 10.18
C ALA A 175 27.67 8.42 9.33
N ALA A 176 28.45 8.01 8.32
CA ALA A 176 29.10 8.91 7.38
C ALA A 176 28.20 9.27 6.16
N SER A 177 27.10 8.54 5.95
CA SER A 177 26.17 8.80 4.86
C SER A 177 25.33 10.08 5.16
N PRO A 178 24.74 10.72 4.14
CA PRO A 178 23.84 11.86 4.32
C PRO A 178 22.79 11.59 5.40
N ARG A 179 22.61 12.57 6.31
CA ARG A 179 21.57 12.51 7.33
C ARG A 179 20.25 13.01 6.77
N TYR A 180 19.17 12.30 7.03
CA TYR A 180 17.82 12.73 6.69
C TYR A 180 17.40 13.89 7.62
N THR A 181 17.11 15.04 7.04
CA THR A 181 16.67 16.25 7.76
C THR A 181 15.32 16.77 7.23
N GLY A 182 14.73 16.10 6.25
CA GLY A 182 13.48 16.47 5.60
C GLY A 182 13.33 15.70 4.29
N PRO A 183 12.22 15.93 3.54
CA PRO A 183 11.93 15.20 2.32
C PRO A 183 13.10 15.17 1.32
N VAL A 184 13.38 13.99 0.75
CA VAL A 184 14.46 13.78 -0.20
C VAL A 184 13.89 13.74 -1.61
N GLU A 185 14.38 14.62 -2.49
CA GLU A 185 14.02 14.68 -3.88
C GLU A 185 14.84 13.66 -4.69
N ILE A 186 14.14 12.84 -5.47
CA ILE A 186 14.71 11.80 -6.34
C ILE A 186 14.28 12.16 -7.77
N GLY A 187 15.22 12.65 -8.60
CA GLY A 187 14.96 13.10 -9.96
C GLY A 187 15.49 12.15 -11.06
N LYS A 188 15.93 10.95 -10.67
CA LYS A 188 16.41 9.90 -11.60
C LYS A 188 16.31 8.54 -10.94
N SER A 189 16.47 7.48 -11.70
CA SER A 189 16.52 6.11 -11.18
C SER A 189 17.46 5.99 -9.99
N ALA A 190 16.99 5.39 -8.90
CA ALA A 190 17.70 5.31 -7.64
C ALA A 190 17.33 4.04 -6.87
N ARG A 191 18.31 3.49 -6.17
CA ARG A 191 18.08 2.48 -5.13
C ARG A 191 18.19 3.17 -3.77
N PHE A 192 17.07 3.71 -3.33
CA PHE A 192 17.00 4.40 -2.05
C PHE A 192 17.14 3.39 -0.90
N ARG A 193 18.08 3.64 0.02
CA ARG A 193 18.20 2.91 1.27
C ARG A 193 18.32 3.89 2.43
N ALA A 194 17.72 3.54 3.56
CA ALA A 194 17.82 4.33 4.79
C ALA A 194 18.03 3.42 5.99
N THR A 195 18.79 3.91 6.97
CA THR A 195 19.05 3.20 8.23
C THR A 195 18.88 4.18 9.39
N ALA A 196 18.07 3.82 10.37
CA ALA A 196 17.96 4.52 11.65
C ALA A 196 19.01 3.92 12.61
N LEU A 197 19.99 4.72 12.98
CA LEU A 197 21.11 4.28 13.84
C LEU A 197 20.75 4.49 15.31
N ARG A 198 20.48 3.40 16.04
CA ARG A 198 20.05 3.42 17.45
C ARG A 198 21.21 3.09 18.38
N GLU A 199 21.46 3.93 19.39
CA GLU A 199 22.42 3.59 20.45
C GLU A 199 21.86 2.46 21.32
N GLY A 200 22.61 1.35 21.39
CA GLY A 200 22.30 0.19 22.23
C GLY A 200 21.05 -0.59 21.83
N GLY A 201 20.56 -0.41 20.58
CA GLY A 201 19.43 -1.10 20.03
C GLY A 201 19.68 -1.62 18.61
N GLU A 202 18.68 -2.29 18.03
CA GLU A 202 18.75 -2.71 16.64
C GLU A 202 18.53 -1.53 15.70
N ASN A 203 19.33 -1.45 14.65
CA ASN A 203 19.12 -0.51 13.57
C ASN A 203 17.89 -0.92 12.76
N ALA A 204 17.06 0.03 12.39
CA ALA A 204 15.96 -0.19 11.45
C ALA A 204 16.42 0.22 10.06
N SER A 205 16.05 -0.56 9.06
CA SER A 205 16.35 -0.29 7.66
C SER A 205 15.07 -0.09 6.85
N TYR A 206 15.17 0.66 5.76
CA TYR A 206 14.15 0.85 4.75
C TYR A 206 14.80 0.89 3.38
N SER A 207 14.16 0.31 2.38
CA SER A 207 14.66 0.37 1.00
C SER A 207 13.50 0.51 0.01
N ARG A 208 13.75 1.25 -1.09
CA ARG A 208 12.86 1.35 -2.22
C ARG A 208 13.66 1.62 -3.50
N GLU A 209 13.28 0.98 -4.57
CA GLU A 209 13.89 1.19 -5.89
C GLU A 209 12.92 1.96 -6.77
N PHE A 210 13.43 3.00 -7.45
CA PHE A 210 12.72 3.77 -8.45
C PHE A 210 13.42 3.63 -9.79
N ALA A 211 12.67 3.23 -10.81
CA ALA A 211 13.13 3.11 -12.19
C ALA A 211 12.50 4.20 -13.04
N PHE A 212 13.21 5.29 -13.25
CA PHE A 212 12.71 6.44 -14.00
C PHE A 212 12.69 6.17 -15.50
N SER A 213 11.58 6.51 -16.10
CA SER A 213 11.36 6.61 -17.55
C SER A 213 10.99 8.06 -17.92
N LYS A 214 10.64 8.31 -19.18
CA LYS A 214 10.22 9.66 -19.61
C LYS A 214 8.89 10.10 -18.99
N SER A 215 8.02 9.16 -18.60
CA SER A 215 6.74 9.41 -17.91
C SER A 215 6.90 9.70 -16.42
N THR A 216 7.98 9.23 -15.79
CA THR A 216 8.15 9.35 -14.34
C THR A 216 8.19 10.80 -13.90
N GLY A 217 7.39 11.13 -12.91
CA GLY A 217 7.26 12.48 -12.38
C GLY A 217 6.42 13.42 -13.24
N ARG A 218 5.74 12.93 -14.28
CA ARG A 218 4.92 13.77 -15.17
C ARG A 218 3.50 13.94 -14.66
N PRO A 219 2.84 15.09 -14.95
CA PRO A 219 1.42 15.23 -14.69
C PRO A 219 0.59 14.20 -15.45
N ALA A 220 -0.23 13.45 -14.74
CA ALA A 220 -1.12 12.46 -15.33
C ALA A 220 -2.57 12.69 -14.87
N VAL A 221 -3.53 12.46 -15.74
CA VAL A 221 -4.96 12.66 -15.50
C VAL A 221 -5.70 11.39 -15.90
N LEU A 222 -6.46 10.81 -14.98
CA LEU A 222 -7.38 9.71 -15.26
C LEU A 222 -8.63 10.29 -15.93
N ASN A 223 -8.93 9.84 -17.15
CA ASN A 223 -10.14 10.22 -17.86
C ASN A 223 -11.34 9.35 -17.48
N THR A 224 -11.08 8.20 -16.86
CA THR A 224 -12.04 7.24 -16.30
C THR A 224 -11.78 7.06 -14.81
N LYS A 225 -12.78 6.59 -14.08
CA LYS A 225 -12.70 6.44 -12.61
C LYS A 225 -12.32 5.02 -12.21
N PRO A 226 -11.24 4.81 -11.42
CA PRO A 226 -11.00 3.53 -10.75
C PRO A 226 -12.13 3.19 -9.78
N ASN A 227 -12.22 1.94 -9.39
CA ASN A 227 -13.11 1.50 -8.32
C ASN A 227 -12.75 2.20 -7.00
N ASP A 228 -13.77 2.64 -6.24
CA ASP A 228 -13.57 3.42 -5.01
C ASP A 228 -12.67 2.75 -3.96
N SER A 229 -12.63 1.42 -3.94
CA SER A 229 -11.76 0.66 -3.03
C SER A 229 -10.29 0.63 -3.47
N TYR A 230 -9.98 0.97 -4.72
CA TYR A 230 -8.66 0.83 -5.32
C TYR A 230 -8.24 2.08 -6.10
N THR A 231 -8.55 3.25 -5.56
CA THR A 231 -8.19 4.57 -6.14
C THR A 231 -6.85 5.09 -5.60
N PHE A 232 -6.54 4.85 -4.34
CA PHE A 232 -5.31 5.24 -3.62
C PHE A 232 -4.80 6.64 -3.99
N GLU A 233 -3.54 6.74 -4.47
CA GLU A 233 -2.92 8.00 -4.90
C GLU A 233 -3.30 8.42 -6.34
N GLY A 234 -4.22 7.69 -6.98
CA GLY A 234 -4.75 8.01 -8.29
C GLY A 234 -3.70 7.96 -9.41
N ALA A 235 -3.78 8.90 -10.35
CA ALA A 235 -2.93 8.91 -11.55
C ALA A 235 -1.43 8.92 -11.27
N SER A 236 -0.99 9.39 -10.10
CA SER A 236 0.43 9.45 -9.75
C SER A 236 1.07 8.07 -9.63
N LEU A 237 0.30 7.02 -9.30
CA LEU A 237 0.78 5.64 -9.26
C LEU A 237 1.26 5.14 -10.62
N LEU A 238 0.75 5.70 -11.72
CA LEU A 238 1.10 5.28 -13.07
C LEU A 238 2.42 5.91 -13.58
N VAL A 239 2.98 6.85 -12.83
CA VAL A 239 4.13 7.67 -13.25
C VAL A 239 5.10 7.95 -12.09
N ASP A 240 5.12 7.10 -11.08
CA ASP A 240 5.97 7.30 -9.90
C ASP A 240 7.32 6.57 -9.99
N GLY A 241 7.51 5.74 -11.02
CA GLY A 241 8.74 4.98 -11.23
C GLY A 241 8.93 3.83 -10.24
N TYR A 242 7.91 3.49 -9.48
CA TYR A 242 7.93 2.35 -8.57
C TYR A 242 7.18 1.17 -9.18
N HIS A 243 7.87 0.07 -9.38
CA HIS A 243 7.28 -1.19 -9.83
C HIS A 243 6.81 -2.00 -8.63
N SER A 244 5.51 -2.14 -8.50
CA SER A 244 4.88 -2.75 -7.33
C SER A 244 5.08 -4.25 -7.27
N ARG A 245 5.03 -4.80 -6.07
CA ARG A 245 4.91 -6.25 -5.88
C ARG A 245 3.51 -6.72 -6.29
N PRO A 246 3.32 -8.01 -6.64
CA PRO A 246 2.03 -8.56 -7.03
C PRO A 246 1.08 -8.75 -5.82
N VAL A 247 0.80 -7.66 -5.10
CA VAL A 247 -0.10 -7.61 -3.95
C VAL A 247 -1.11 -6.49 -4.19
N PHE A 248 -2.28 -6.79 -4.73
CA PHE A 248 -3.29 -5.80 -5.13
C PHE A 248 -3.81 -4.94 -3.98
N THR A 249 -3.73 -5.43 -2.74
CA THR A 249 -4.15 -4.71 -1.52
C THR A 249 -3.07 -3.79 -0.95
N SER A 250 -1.89 -3.70 -1.57
CA SER A 250 -0.74 -2.92 -1.08
C SER A 250 -0.95 -1.40 -1.11
N GLY A 251 -1.94 -0.92 -1.86
CA GLY A 251 -2.17 0.51 -2.11
C GLY A 251 -1.40 1.08 -3.30
N ALA A 252 -0.65 0.25 -4.03
CA ALA A 252 0.18 0.65 -5.15
C ALA A 252 -0.38 0.20 -6.53
N TRP A 253 -1.62 -0.25 -6.57
CA TRP A 253 -2.31 -0.69 -7.77
C TRP A 253 -3.64 0.05 -7.94
N LEU A 254 -3.90 0.62 -9.12
CA LEU A 254 -5.24 1.12 -9.47
C LEU A 254 -6.12 -0.02 -9.97
N GLY A 255 -7.31 -0.17 -9.42
CA GLY A 255 -8.25 -1.23 -9.83
C GLY A 255 -9.45 -0.69 -10.62
N TYR A 256 -9.69 -1.23 -11.80
CA TYR A 256 -10.81 -0.89 -12.67
C TYR A 256 -11.76 -2.07 -12.83
N LEU A 257 -13.07 -1.86 -12.66
CA LEU A 257 -14.09 -2.91 -12.81
C LEU A 257 -15.09 -2.57 -13.91
N ASP A 258 -15.64 -1.38 -13.88
CA ASP A 258 -16.75 -0.95 -14.74
C ASP A 258 -16.28 -0.16 -15.95
N GLU A 259 -15.18 0.51 -15.84
CA GLU A 259 -14.56 1.35 -16.86
C GLU A 259 -13.15 0.84 -17.20
N PRO A 260 -12.62 1.07 -18.40
CA PRO A 260 -11.24 0.78 -18.73
C PRO A 260 -10.30 1.78 -18.06
N LEU A 261 -8.99 1.47 -17.96
CA LEU A 261 -8.01 2.52 -17.79
C LEU A 261 -8.05 3.45 -19.00
N ASP A 262 -8.20 4.74 -18.77
CA ASP A 262 -7.94 5.80 -19.75
C ASP A 262 -7.20 6.92 -19.03
N VAL A 263 -5.92 7.12 -19.37
CA VAL A 263 -5.05 8.11 -18.73
C VAL A 263 -4.34 8.94 -19.78
N THR A 264 -4.25 10.26 -19.51
CA THR A 264 -3.48 11.19 -20.30
C THR A 264 -2.29 11.72 -19.49
N ILE A 265 -1.09 11.63 -20.03
CA ILE A 265 0.17 12.10 -19.42
C ILE A 265 0.65 13.32 -20.20
N ASP A 266 0.88 14.46 -19.52
CA ASP A 266 1.53 15.64 -20.09
C ASP A 266 3.04 15.52 -19.90
N MET A 267 3.78 15.31 -20.98
CA MET A 267 5.23 15.12 -20.94
C MET A 267 6.00 16.43 -20.70
N GLY A 268 5.28 17.56 -20.47
CA GLY A 268 5.85 18.85 -20.17
C GLY A 268 6.37 19.63 -21.38
N GLY A 269 6.30 19.03 -22.55
CA GLY A 269 6.76 19.56 -23.82
C GLY A 269 6.82 18.46 -24.87
N GLU A 270 7.14 18.81 -26.12
CA GLU A 270 7.37 17.85 -27.18
C GLU A 270 8.53 16.92 -26.80
N GLN A 271 8.29 15.61 -26.83
CA GLN A 271 9.25 14.54 -26.52
C GLN A 271 9.15 13.48 -27.60
N SER A 272 10.28 12.84 -27.93
CA SER A 272 10.30 11.67 -28.82
C SER A 272 10.13 10.37 -28.02
N TYR A 273 9.30 9.46 -28.53
CA TYR A 273 9.03 8.13 -27.94
C TYR A 273 9.20 7.05 -28.99
N ARG A 274 9.55 5.84 -28.54
CA ARG A 274 9.66 4.63 -29.37
C ARG A 274 8.90 3.45 -28.78
N SER A 275 8.62 3.50 -27.48
CA SER A 275 7.86 2.45 -26.82
C SER A 275 7.13 2.97 -25.58
N VAL A 276 6.01 2.31 -25.29
CA VAL A 276 5.25 2.44 -24.08
C VAL A 276 5.03 1.04 -23.52
N GLU A 277 5.26 0.84 -22.24
CA GLU A 277 4.95 -0.39 -21.53
C GLU A 277 3.98 -0.10 -20.38
N LEU A 278 2.93 -0.90 -20.25
CA LEU A 278 1.98 -0.88 -19.14
C LEU A 278 2.18 -2.11 -18.27
N GLU A 279 2.35 -1.93 -16.97
CA GLU A 279 2.31 -3.02 -16.00
C GLU A 279 0.89 -3.25 -15.50
N THR A 280 0.52 -4.54 -15.39
CA THR A 280 -0.77 -4.97 -14.86
C THR A 280 -0.58 -6.15 -13.93
N LEU A 281 -1.58 -6.45 -13.10
CA LEU A 281 -1.59 -7.63 -12.25
C LEU A 281 -2.66 -8.61 -12.75
N ALA A 282 -2.33 -9.90 -12.70
CA ALA A 282 -3.29 -10.99 -12.84
C ALA A 282 -3.27 -11.82 -11.56
N GLU A 283 -4.42 -11.99 -10.92
CA GLU A 283 -4.65 -12.85 -9.75
C GLU A 283 -6.08 -13.40 -9.88
N LYS A 284 -6.18 -14.45 -10.70
CA LYS A 284 -7.47 -14.94 -11.19
C LYS A 284 -8.38 -15.43 -10.05
N GLY A 285 -7.80 -15.98 -8.97
CA GLY A 285 -8.52 -16.36 -7.76
C GLY A 285 -9.25 -15.20 -7.10
N ASP A 286 -8.73 -13.98 -7.20
CA ASP A 286 -9.30 -12.73 -6.70
C ASP A 286 -10.01 -11.91 -7.79
N TRP A 287 -10.37 -12.55 -8.90
CA TRP A 287 -11.13 -11.97 -10.00
C TRP A 287 -10.39 -10.85 -10.76
N ILE A 288 -9.06 -10.87 -10.72
CA ILE A 288 -8.18 -9.92 -11.39
C ILE A 288 -7.64 -10.56 -12.68
N PHE A 289 -7.92 -9.93 -13.82
CA PHE A 289 -7.61 -10.48 -15.14
C PHE A 289 -6.74 -9.52 -15.96
N PRO A 290 -5.95 -10.06 -16.91
CA PRO A 290 -5.24 -9.25 -17.89
C PRO A 290 -6.20 -8.34 -18.68
N PRO A 291 -5.72 -7.20 -19.25
CA PRO A 291 -6.51 -6.42 -20.17
C PRO A 291 -6.83 -7.22 -21.44
N SER A 292 -7.90 -6.88 -22.14
CA SER A 292 -8.19 -7.46 -23.47
C SER A 292 -7.42 -6.74 -24.58
N SER A 293 -7.06 -5.48 -24.37
CA SER A 293 -6.19 -4.71 -25.26
C SER A 293 -5.54 -3.55 -24.53
N VAL A 294 -4.41 -3.10 -25.05
CA VAL A 294 -3.76 -1.84 -24.65
C VAL A 294 -3.47 -1.02 -25.89
N THR A 295 -3.86 0.25 -25.89
CA THR A 295 -3.69 1.17 -27.03
C THR A 295 -3.01 2.45 -26.55
N VAL A 296 -2.10 2.95 -27.38
CA VAL A 296 -1.33 4.18 -27.14
C VAL A 296 -1.70 5.22 -28.19
N TRP A 297 -1.96 6.42 -27.73
CA TRP A 297 -2.28 7.59 -28.55
C TRP A 297 -1.34 8.73 -28.20
N VAL A 298 -1.08 9.61 -29.15
CA VAL A 298 -0.26 10.81 -28.97
C VAL A 298 -1.01 12.06 -29.44
N SER A 299 -0.68 13.22 -28.88
CA SER A 299 -1.26 14.51 -29.25
C SER A 299 -0.31 15.66 -28.93
N ASP A 300 -0.33 16.72 -29.73
CA ASP A 300 0.40 17.96 -29.45
C ASP A 300 -0.41 18.96 -28.64
N ASN A 301 -1.75 18.90 -28.70
CA ASN A 301 -2.65 19.87 -28.07
C ASN A 301 -3.47 19.29 -26.92
N GLY A 302 -3.38 17.97 -26.63
CA GLY A 302 -4.12 17.32 -25.56
C GLY A 302 -5.60 17.05 -25.87
N THR A 303 -6.06 17.29 -27.08
CA THR A 303 -7.46 17.09 -27.52
C THR A 303 -7.56 16.18 -28.74
N ASP A 304 -6.73 16.42 -29.74
CA ASP A 304 -6.73 15.65 -30.99
C ASP A 304 -5.66 14.55 -30.90
N PHE A 305 -6.13 13.34 -30.62
CA PHE A 305 -5.24 12.19 -30.42
C PHE A 305 -5.17 11.30 -31.66
N THR A 306 -3.96 10.86 -32.00
CA THR A 306 -3.66 9.89 -33.07
C THR A 306 -3.14 8.60 -32.44
N GLU A 307 -3.73 7.46 -32.81
CA GLU A 307 -3.26 6.14 -32.40
C GLU A 307 -1.90 5.85 -33.04
N VAL A 308 -0.95 5.40 -32.21
CA VAL A 308 0.41 5.04 -32.67
C VAL A 308 0.71 3.56 -32.51
N ALA A 309 0.06 2.89 -31.55
CA ALA A 309 0.21 1.45 -31.36
C ALA A 309 -1.00 0.86 -30.59
N SER A 310 -1.30 -0.39 -30.88
CA SER A 310 -2.27 -1.18 -30.13
C SER A 310 -1.82 -2.65 -30.07
N VAL A 311 -2.11 -3.31 -28.95
CA VAL A 311 -1.92 -4.74 -28.77
C VAL A 311 -3.20 -5.37 -28.26
N ALA A 312 -3.66 -6.43 -28.96
CA ALA A 312 -4.72 -7.29 -28.44
C ALA A 312 -4.10 -8.36 -27.53
N VAL A 313 -4.68 -8.54 -26.36
CA VAL A 313 -4.22 -9.53 -25.38
C VAL A 313 -5.14 -10.74 -25.44
N PRO A 314 -4.60 -11.96 -25.61
CA PRO A 314 -5.41 -13.17 -25.62
C PRO A 314 -6.19 -13.36 -24.30
N GLU A 315 -7.37 -13.97 -24.41
CA GLU A 315 -8.14 -14.33 -23.21
C GLU A 315 -7.32 -15.25 -22.29
N ALA A 316 -7.36 -14.96 -20.98
CA ALA A 316 -6.65 -15.75 -19.98
C ALA A 316 -7.16 -17.20 -19.92
N LYS A 317 -6.24 -18.16 -19.78
CA LYS A 317 -6.52 -19.59 -19.65
C LYS A 317 -6.34 -20.04 -18.20
N ALA A 318 -6.99 -21.14 -17.84
CA ALA A 318 -6.91 -21.70 -16.50
C ALA A 318 -5.47 -22.06 -16.05
N GLY A 319 -4.59 -22.42 -17.00
CA GLY A 319 -3.20 -22.78 -16.73
C GLY A 319 -2.20 -21.64 -16.80
N ASP A 320 -2.62 -20.42 -17.15
CA ASP A 320 -1.73 -19.27 -17.17
C ASP A 320 -1.29 -18.90 -15.75
N ALA A 321 -0.04 -18.48 -15.60
CA ALA A 321 0.47 -18.04 -14.29
C ALA A 321 -0.20 -16.72 -13.87
N ASP A 322 -0.42 -16.57 -12.56
CA ASP A 322 -0.72 -15.29 -11.95
C ASP A 322 0.56 -14.45 -11.78
N GLY A 323 0.44 -13.16 -11.60
CA GLY A 323 1.54 -12.25 -11.39
C GLY A 323 1.50 -11.00 -12.28
N ILE A 324 2.63 -10.33 -12.40
CA ILE A 324 2.77 -9.07 -13.14
C ILE A 324 2.86 -9.35 -14.64
N GLY A 325 1.92 -8.76 -15.39
CA GLY A 325 1.94 -8.70 -16.84
C GLY A 325 2.53 -7.40 -17.35
N ARG A 326 3.37 -7.45 -18.40
CA ARG A 326 3.97 -6.29 -19.05
C ARG A 326 3.59 -6.25 -20.52
N TYR A 327 2.92 -5.18 -20.91
CA TYR A 327 2.42 -5.00 -22.27
C TYR A 327 3.19 -3.88 -22.93
N ARG A 328 4.25 -4.27 -23.69
CA ARG A 328 5.12 -3.32 -24.39
C ARG A 328 4.67 -3.14 -25.83
N MET A 329 4.35 -1.90 -26.18
CA MET A 329 4.05 -1.48 -27.54
C MET A 329 5.25 -0.71 -28.10
N GLN A 330 5.73 -1.16 -29.25
CA GLN A 330 6.82 -0.49 -29.99
C GLN A 330 6.24 0.13 -31.26
N PHE A 331 6.69 1.33 -31.58
CA PHE A 331 6.25 2.07 -32.76
C PHE A 331 7.39 2.93 -33.32
N PRO A 332 7.28 3.40 -34.57
CA PRO A 332 8.27 4.32 -35.15
C PRO A 332 8.42 5.55 -34.25
N GLU A 333 9.63 6.09 -34.17
CA GLU A 333 9.92 7.27 -33.38
C GLU A 333 8.90 8.37 -33.68
N THR A 334 8.16 8.78 -32.66
CA THR A 334 7.07 9.74 -32.77
C THR A 334 7.27 10.82 -31.71
N SER A 335 7.13 12.09 -32.12
CA SER A 335 7.24 13.24 -31.21
C SER A 335 5.87 13.80 -30.91
N ALA A 336 5.58 14.05 -29.62
CA ALA A 336 4.35 14.70 -29.16
C ALA A 336 4.52 15.20 -27.71
N ARG A 337 3.62 16.09 -27.28
CA ARG A 337 3.58 16.53 -25.89
C ARG A 337 2.73 15.65 -24.99
N TYR A 338 1.61 15.15 -25.48
CA TYR A 338 0.67 14.36 -24.67
C TYR A 338 0.69 12.91 -25.13
N LEU A 339 0.72 12.01 -24.16
CA LEU A 339 0.59 10.58 -24.35
C LEU A 339 -0.69 10.12 -23.66
N LYS A 340 -1.49 9.29 -24.35
CA LYS A 340 -2.69 8.69 -23.77
C LYS A 340 -2.57 7.17 -23.85
N VAL A 341 -2.86 6.47 -22.76
CA VAL A 341 -2.88 5.01 -22.67
C VAL A 341 -4.26 4.57 -22.28
N VAL A 342 -4.81 3.64 -23.05
CA VAL A 342 -6.11 3.01 -22.78
C VAL A 342 -5.91 1.51 -22.68
N ALA A 343 -6.34 0.91 -21.56
CA ALA A 343 -6.33 -0.54 -21.40
C ALA A 343 -7.75 -1.02 -21.11
N GLN A 344 -8.27 -1.87 -21.99
CA GLN A 344 -9.63 -2.40 -21.88
C GLN A 344 -9.67 -3.60 -20.92
N ASN A 345 -10.64 -3.64 -20.04
CA ASN A 345 -10.90 -4.81 -19.20
C ASN A 345 -11.21 -6.04 -20.06
N ALA A 346 -11.02 -7.24 -19.52
CA ALA A 346 -11.62 -8.44 -20.10
C ALA A 346 -13.14 -8.25 -20.21
N ALA A 347 -13.71 -8.62 -21.36
CA ALA A 347 -15.16 -8.42 -21.61
C ALA A 347 -16.03 -9.14 -20.57
N ALA A 348 -15.60 -10.33 -20.15
CA ALA A 348 -16.19 -11.10 -19.07
C ALA A 348 -15.13 -12.08 -18.53
N ILE A 349 -15.32 -12.55 -17.31
CA ILE A 349 -14.54 -13.64 -16.75
C ILE A 349 -14.75 -14.92 -17.56
N PRO A 350 -13.67 -15.62 -17.99
CA PRO A 350 -13.73 -16.78 -18.88
C PRO A 350 -14.56 -17.94 -18.32
N ALA A 351 -15.08 -18.77 -19.24
CA ALA A 351 -16.00 -19.88 -18.93
C ALA A 351 -15.43 -20.94 -17.98
N TRP A 352 -14.11 -21.08 -17.88
CA TRP A 352 -13.46 -22.04 -17.00
C TRP A 352 -13.42 -21.59 -15.53
N HIS A 353 -13.64 -20.30 -15.26
CA HIS A 353 -13.55 -19.73 -13.91
C HIS A 353 -14.89 -19.82 -13.16
N PRO A 354 -14.92 -20.01 -11.82
CA PRO A 354 -16.18 -20.04 -11.05
C PRO A 354 -17.06 -18.79 -11.20
N GLY A 355 -16.48 -17.63 -11.48
CA GLY A 355 -17.19 -16.37 -11.74
C GLY A 355 -17.51 -16.11 -13.21
N ALA A 356 -17.53 -17.15 -14.06
CA ALA A 356 -17.74 -17.03 -15.50
C ALA A 356 -18.92 -16.11 -15.87
N GLY A 357 -18.71 -15.23 -16.84
CA GLY A 357 -19.70 -14.27 -17.32
C GLY A 357 -19.82 -12.99 -16.49
N SER A 358 -19.25 -12.93 -15.29
CA SER A 358 -19.17 -11.71 -14.48
C SER A 358 -18.06 -10.77 -14.98
N LYS A 359 -18.04 -9.53 -14.47
CA LYS A 359 -16.93 -8.61 -14.70
C LYS A 359 -15.72 -9.01 -13.84
N GLY A 360 -14.52 -8.94 -14.43
CA GLY A 360 -13.25 -9.05 -13.73
C GLY A 360 -12.58 -7.70 -13.55
N PHE A 361 -11.79 -7.56 -12.51
CA PHE A 361 -10.96 -6.39 -12.30
C PHE A 361 -9.78 -6.36 -13.28
N LEU A 362 -9.41 -5.15 -13.70
CA LEU A 362 -8.10 -4.82 -14.27
C LEU A 362 -7.33 -4.02 -13.22
N PHE A 363 -6.15 -4.50 -12.81
CA PHE A 363 -5.25 -3.76 -11.94
C PHE A 363 -4.04 -3.30 -12.73
N VAL A 364 -3.71 -2.02 -12.57
CA VAL A 364 -2.62 -1.34 -13.31
C VAL A 364 -1.70 -0.63 -12.33
N ASP A 365 -0.43 -0.56 -12.68
CA ASP A 365 0.63 0.10 -11.92
C ASP A 365 1.37 1.10 -12.84
N GLU A 366 2.58 0.85 -13.23
CA GLU A 366 3.46 1.81 -13.88
C GLU A 366 3.28 1.86 -15.41
N ILE A 367 3.40 3.04 -16.00
CA ILE A 367 3.50 3.29 -17.45
C ILE A 367 4.91 3.77 -17.75
N VAL A 368 5.70 2.90 -18.36
CA VAL A 368 7.09 3.18 -18.74
C VAL A 368 7.13 3.71 -20.17
N VAL A 369 7.74 4.88 -20.38
CA VAL A 369 7.90 5.53 -21.71
C VAL A 369 9.37 5.68 -22.06
N GLU A 370 9.76 5.21 -23.28
CA GLU A 370 11.15 5.28 -23.77
C GLU A 370 11.28 5.99 -25.10
#